data_cfe20315a6f6303a9007d8b7b7d7fdb3
#
_entry.id   cfe20315a6f6303a9007d8b7b7d7fdb3
#
_cell.length_a   1.000
_cell.length_b   1.000
_cell.length_c   1.000
_cell.angle_alpha   90.00
_cell.angle_beta   90.00
_cell.angle_gamma   90.00
#
_symmetry.space_group_name_H-M   'P 1'
#
loop_
_entity.id
_entity.type
_entity.pdbx_description
1 polymer ?
#
loop_
_entity_poly.entity_id
_entity_poly.type
_entity_poly.pdbx_seq_one_letter_code
_entity_poly.pdbx_strand_id
1 'polypeptide(L)'
;MNLNIGVIKGDGIGPEIVTEAMKVLDAAAKTYGHTCDYTQLLLGGASIDVHGVPLTDETVAEAKKCGAVLMGSIGGDAKTSPWYQLEPSKRPEAGLLAIRKALNLFANLRPAILYDE
;
A
#
# COMPACT_ATOMS: atom_id res chain seq x y z
N MET A 1 -16.24 -1.79 -16.60
CA MET A 1 -15.28 -0.67 -16.43
C MET A 1 -13.89 -1.25 -16.36
N ASN A 2 -12.89 -0.50 -16.79
CA ASN A 2 -11.50 -0.80 -16.50
C ASN A 2 -11.06 -0.05 -15.24
N LEU A 3 -10.58 -0.77 -14.24
CA LEU A 3 -10.16 -0.22 -12.95
C LEU A 3 -8.62 -0.13 -12.93
N ASN A 4 -8.10 1.10 -12.89
CA ASN A 4 -6.67 1.33 -12.74
C ASN A 4 -6.33 1.44 -11.26
N ILE A 5 -5.55 0.49 -10.74
CA ILE A 5 -5.28 0.31 -9.30
C ILE A 5 -3.78 0.34 -9.06
N GLY A 6 -3.33 1.29 -8.24
CA GLY A 6 -1.99 1.27 -7.68
C GLY A 6 -1.87 0.17 -6.63
N VAL A 7 -0.80 -0.63 -6.68
CA VAL A 7 -0.59 -1.72 -5.73
C VAL A 7 0.70 -1.49 -4.95
N ILE A 8 0.55 -1.30 -3.66
CA ILE A 8 1.64 -1.22 -2.69
C ILE A 8 1.62 -2.51 -1.87
N LYS A 9 2.47 -3.46 -2.21
CA LYS A 9 2.58 -4.71 -1.45
C LYS A 9 3.05 -4.48 -0.02
N GLY A 10 3.91 -3.48 0.17
CA GLY A 10 4.42 -3.11 1.49
C GLY A 10 5.48 -4.06 2.02
N ASP A 11 5.54 -4.15 3.34
CA ASP A 11 6.62 -4.80 4.09
C ASP A 11 6.11 -6.05 4.84
N GLY A 12 7.03 -6.89 5.30
CA GLY A 12 6.70 -8.06 6.12
C GLY A 12 5.72 -9.01 5.44
N ILE A 13 4.55 -9.19 6.03
CA ILE A 13 3.45 -10.01 5.50
C ILE A 13 2.69 -9.34 4.33
N GLY A 14 2.93 -8.06 4.07
CA GLY A 14 2.23 -7.28 3.07
C GLY A 14 2.15 -7.91 1.68
N PRO A 15 3.28 -8.36 1.08
CA PRO A 15 3.27 -9.00 -0.23
C PRO A 15 2.37 -10.23 -0.32
N GLU A 16 2.32 -11.03 0.73
CA GLU A 16 1.48 -12.23 0.81
C GLU A 16 -0.01 -11.87 0.83
N ILE A 17 -0.43 -11.03 1.77
CA ILE A 17 -1.83 -10.65 1.91
C ILE A 17 -2.36 -9.86 0.72
N VAL A 18 -1.55 -8.98 0.12
CA VAL A 18 -1.96 -8.23 -1.07
C VAL A 18 -2.12 -9.14 -2.28
N THR A 19 -1.27 -10.15 -2.43
CA THR A 19 -1.39 -11.13 -3.50
C THR A 19 -2.72 -11.87 -3.42
N GLU A 20 -3.14 -12.29 -2.24
CA GLU A 20 -4.45 -12.92 -2.06
C GLU A 20 -5.61 -11.94 -2.26
N ALA A 21 -5.49 -10.70 -1.78
CA ALA A 21 -6.49 -9.67 -2.00
C ALA A 21 -6.69 -9.36 -3.50
N MET A 22 -5.62 -9.35 -4.30
CA MET A 22 -5.71 -9.17 -5.75
C MET A 22 -6.50 -10.30 -6.43
N LYS A 23 -6.32 -11.54 -6.01
CA LYS A 23 -7.11 -12.68 -6.54
C LYS A 23 -8.61 -12.50 -6.29
N VAL A 24 -8.99 -12.06 -5.09
CA VAL A 24 -10.37 -11.79 -4.75
C VAL A 24 -10.93 -10.62 -5.57
N LEU A 25 -10.15 -9.57 -5.74
CA LEU A 25 -10.51 -8.40 -6.54
C LEU A 25 -10.72 -8.77 -8.01
N ASP A 26 -9.83 -9.57 -8.59
CA ASP A 26 -9.96 -10.06 -9.97
C ASP A 26 -11.20 -10.94 -10.16
N ALA A 27 -11.49 -11.83 -9.20
CA ALA A 27 -12.68 -12.66 -9.24
C ALA A 27 -13.97 -11.84 -9.16
N ALA A 28 -14.00 -10.84 -8.26
CA ALA A 28 -15.13 -9.92 -8.15
C ALA A 28 -15.30 -9.08 -9.41
N ALA A 29 -14.22 -8.49 -9.92
CA ALA A 29 -14.24 -7.70 -11.14
C ALA A 29 -14.78 -8.51 -12.33
N LYS A 30 -14.29 -9.73 -12.51
CA LYS A 30 -14.76 -10.64 -13.55
C LYS A 30 -16.25 -10.94 -13.43
N THR A 31 -16.74 -11.18 -12.21
CA THR A 31 -18.16 -11.49 -11.95
C THR A 31 -19.07 -10.36 -12.37
N TYR A 32 -18.63 -9.11 -12.18
CA TYR A 32 -19.41 -7.92 -12.51
C TYR A 32 -19.03 -7.27 -13.85
N GLY A 33 -18.26 -7.96 -14.69
CA GLY A 33 -17.89 -7.48 -16.04
C GLY A 33 -16.91 -6.32 -16.04
N HIS A 34 -15.99 -6.30 -15.06
CA HIS A 34 -14.91 -5.32 -14.94
C HIS A 34 -13.56 -5.96 -15.21
N THR A 35 -12.55 -5.13 -15.47
CA THR A 35 -11.14 -5.50 -15.58
C THR A 35 -10.30 -4.67 -14.63
N CYS A 36 -9.20 -5.22 -14.12
CA CYS A 36 -8.26 -4.53 -13.27
C CYS A 36 -6.89 -4.41 -13.95
N ASP A 37 -6.38 -3.19 -14.05
CA ASP A 37 -5.00 -2.91 -14.42
C ASP A 37 -4.24 -2.48 -13.17
N TYR A 38 -3.10 -3.13 -12.91
CA TYR A 38 -2.33 -2.92 -11.71
C TYR A 38 -1.00 -2.22 -11.98
N THR A 39 -0.75 -1.11 -11.28
CA THR A 39 0.52 -0.41 -11.27
C THR A 39 1.25 -0.69 -9.96
N GLN A 40 2.41 -1.36 -10.02
CA GLN A 40 3.21 -1.64 -8.82
C GLN A 40 3.88 -0.36 -8.31
N LEU A 41 3.74 -0.12 -7.00
CA LEU A 41 4.27 1.04 -6.30
C LEU A 41 5.09 0.59 -5.09
N LEU A 42 6.20 1.26 -4.81
CA LEU A 42 7.03 1.00 -3.63
C LEU A 42 6.77 2.03 -2.54
N LEU A 43 6.58 1.53 -1.30
CA LEU A 43 6.39 2.36 -0.12
C LEU A 43 6.96 1.64 1.11
N GLY A 44 7.37 2.41 2.10
CA GLY A 44 7.85 1.89 3.37
C GLY A 44 9.24 1.28 3.27
N GLY A 45 9.46 0.16 3.94
CA GLY A 45 10.74 -0.56 3.94
C GLY A 45 11.18 -1.02 2.57
N ALA A 46 10.25 -1.51 1.76
CA ALA A 46 10.53 -1.89 0.37
C ALA A 46 11.06 -0.72 -0.48
N SER A 47 10.56 0.50 -0.25
CA SER A 47 11.09 1.70 -0.91
C SER A 47 12.45 2.10 -0.35
N ILE A 48 12.66 2.00 0.97
CA ILE A 48 13.95 2.30 1.60
C ILE A 48 15.05 1.40 1.05
N ASP A 49 14.78 0.11 0.90
CA ASP A 49 15.75 -0.87 0.41
C ASP A 49 16.21 -0.59 -1.03
N VAL A 50 15.34 -0.02 -1.85
CA VAL A 50 15.62 0.28 -3.27
C VAL A 50 16.11 1.72 -3.46
N HIS A 51 15.47 2.68 -2.79
CA HIS A 51 15.65 4.12 -3.05
C HIS A 51 16.30 4.88 -1.90
N GLY A 52 16.48 4.25 -0.72
CA GLY A 52 17.01 4.90 0.48
C GLY A 52 16.02 5.82 1.19
N VAL A 53 14.79 5.93 0.70
CA VAL A 53 13.71 6.77 1.27
C VAL A 53 12.40 5.98 1.32
N PRO A 54 11.53 6.24 2.32
CA PRO A 54 10.29 5.48 2.49
C PRO A 54 9.21 5.79 1.45
N LEU A 55 9.33 6.90 0.72
CA LEU A 55 8.42 7.31 -0.34
C LEU A 55 9.17 8.21 -1.32
N THR A 56 9.03 7.96 -2.63
CA THR A 56 9.57 8.81 -3.68
C THR A 56 8.49 9.68 -4.31
N ASP A 57 8.90 10.79 -4.95
CA ASP A 57 7.97 11.67 -5.69
C ASP A 57 7.36 10.95 -6.90
N GLU A 58 8.10 10.04 -7.53
CA GLU A 58 7.61 9.18 -8.62
C GLU A 58 6.47 8.28 -8.15
N THR A 59 6.62 7.64 -6.99
CA THR A 59 5.55 6.81 -6.40
C THR A 59 4.29 7.63 -6.17
N VAL A 60 4.42 8.86 -5.66
CA VAL A 60 3.28 9.77 -5.46
C VAL A 60 2.63 10.14 -6.79
N ALA A 61 3.44 10.46 -7.80
CA ALA A 61 2.95 10.84 -9.12
C ALA A 61 2.17 9.68 -9.79
N GLU A 62 2.69 8.46 -9.72
CA GLU A 62 2.01 7.27 -10.26
C GLU A 62 0.75 6.93 -9.47
N ALA A 63 0.79 7.00 -8.13
CA ALA A 63 -0.39 6.77 -7.29
C ALA A 63 -1.55 7.74 -7.62
N LYS A 64 -1.24 9.00 -7.94
CA LYS A 64 -2.25 10.00 -8.34
C LYS A 64 -2.90 9.72 -9.69
N LYS A 65 -2.28 8.93 -10.56
CA LYS A 65 -2.85 8.51 -11.85
C LYS A 65 -3.82 7.34 -11.69
N CYS A 66 -3.77 6.62 -10.58
CA CYS A 66 -4.62 5.50 -10.30
C CYS A 66 -5.97 5.95 -9.72
N GLY A 67 -7.03 5.21 -10.02
CA GLY A 67 -8.36 5.47 -9.46
C GLY A 67 -8.49 5.06 -7.99
N ALA A 68 -7.65 4.10 -7.55
CA ALA A 68 -7.56 3.63 -6.18
C ALA A 68 -6.16 3.06 -5.91
N VAL A 69 -5.81 2.93 -4.63
CA VAL A 69 -4.58 2.27 -4.19
C VAL A 69 -4.91 1.14 -3.24
N LEU A 70 -4.53 -0.09 -3.61
CA LEU A 70 -4.55 -1.26 -2.74
C LEU A 70 -3.22 -1.34 -2.01
N MET A 71 -3.26 -1.33 -0.68
CA MET A 71 -2.04 -1.29 0.13
C MET A 71 -2.03 -2.40 1.18
N GLY A 72 -0.88 -3.05 1.31
CA GLY A 72 -0.58 -4.01 2.37
C GLY A 72 -0.04 -3.34 3.64
N SER A 73 0.65 -4.12 4.46
CA SER A 73 1.26 -3.64 5.70
C SER A 73 2.54 -2.84 5.43
N ILE A 74 2.75 -1.79 6.21
CA ILE A 74 3.94 -0.94 6.16
C ILE A 74 4.65 -0.99 7.50
N GLY A 75 5.95 -1.17 7.47
CA GLY A 75 6.80 -1.30 8.63
C GLY A 75 7.15 -2.75 8.96
N GLY A 76 7.91 -2.94 10.01
CA GLY A 76 8.38 -4.25 10.45
C GLY A 76 8.51 -4.31 11.97
N ASP A 77 9.15 -5.35 12.48
CA ASP A 77 9.44 -5.47 13.90
C ASP A 77 10.43 -4.39 14.35
N ALA A 78 10.04 -3.59 15.33
CA ALA A 78 10.83 -2.46 15.83
C ALA A 78 12.19 -2.89 16.45
N LYS A 79 12.34 -4.16 16.84
CA LYS A 79 13.58 -4.68 17.45
C LYS A 79 14.54 -5.27 16.43
N THR A 80 14.01 -5.84 15.35
CA THR A 80 14.79 -6.65 14.39
C THR A 80 14.95 -6.00 13.02
N SER A 81 14.05 -5.13 12.62
CA SER A 81 14.12 -4.46 11.31
C SER A 81 15.20 -3.38 11.28
N PRO A 82 16.06 -3.36 10.25
CA PRO A 82 17.15 -2.36 10.14
C PRO A 82 16.62 -0.94 9.97
N TRP A 83 15.41 -0.77 9.46
CA TRP A 83 14.80 0.55 9.20
C TRP A 83 14.56 1.36 10.48
N TYR A 84 14.43 0.72 11.65
CA TYR A 84 14.20 1.40 12.93
C TYR A 84 15.48 2.00 13.55
N GLN A 85 16.63 1.71 12.96
CA GLN A 85 17.89 2.42 13.26
C GLN A 85 17.96 3.80 12.58
N LEU A 86 17.08 4.03 11.59
CA LEU A 86 16.97 5.31 10.91
C LEU A 86 16.24 6.34 11.78
N GLU A 87 16.46 7.62 11.47
CA GLU A 87 15.68 8.69 12.06
C GLU A 87 14.17 8.49 11.81
N PRO A 88 13.30 8.92 12.74
CA PRO A 88 11.85 8.74 12.61
C PRO A 88 11.26 9.21 11.27
N SER A 89 11.78 10.32 10.71
CA SER A 89 11.37 10.88 9.42
C SER A 89 11.73 10.00 8.21
N LYS A 90 12.63 9.03 8.39
CA LYS A 90 13.10 8.12 7.34
C LYS A 90 12.60 6.69 7.51
N ARG A 91 11.78 6.42 8.52
CA ARG A 91 11.20 5.11 8.78
C ARG A 91 10.02 4.81 7.84
N PRO A 92 9.65 3.54 7.67
CA PRO A 92 8.52 3.15 6.81
C PRO A 92 7.22 3.90 7.10
N GLU A 93 6.90 4.14 8.36
CA GLU A 93 5.68 4.81 8.81
C GLU A 93 5.62 6.28 8.35
N ALA A 94 6.77 6.94 8.22
CA ALA A 94 6.82 8.30 7.68
C ALA A 94 6.34 8.32 6.23
N GLY A 95 6.68 7.32 5.43
CA GLY A 95 6.17 7.14 4.07
C GLY A 95 4.65 6.95 4.04
N LEU A 96 4.11 6.15 4.96
CA LEU A 96 2.67 5.93 5.08
C LEU A 96 1.90 7.22 5.37
N LEU A 97 2.41 8.05 6.27
CA LEU A 97 1.80 9.35 6.57
C LEU A 97 1.94 10.33 5.41
N ALA A 98 3.11 10.33 4.76
CA ALA A 98 3.40 11.20 3.63
C ALA A 98 2.50 10.92 2.42
N ILE A 99 2.29 9.64 2.04
CA ILE A 99 1.43 9.30 0.91
C ILE A 99 -0.03 9.66 1.18
N ARG A 100 -0.53 9.46 2.39
CA ARG A 100 -1.89 9.87 2.77
C ARG A 100 -2.09 11.38 2.60
N LYS A 101 -1.12 12.16 3.03
CA LYS A 101 -1.11 13.62 2.84
C LYS A 101 -1.03 13.99 1.36
N ALA A 102 -0.13 13.37 0.61
CA ALA A 102 0.09 13.64 -0.82
C ALA A 102 -1.15 13.32 -1.69
N LEU A 103 -1.92 12.29 -1.32
CA LEU A 103 -3.17 11.91 -1.96
C LEU A 103 -4.39 12.69 -1.42
N ASN A 104 -4.17 13.61 -0.48
CA ASN A 104 -5.22 14.43 0.13
C ASN A 104 -6.37 13.60 0.76
N LEU A 105 -6.04 12.50 1.42
CA LEU A 105 -7.02 11.65 2.08
C LEU A 105 -7.49 12.31 3.38
N PHE A 106 -8.79 12.45 3.55
CA PHE A 106 -9.42 13.15 4.68
C PHE A 106 -10.17 12.24 5.66
N ALA A 107 -10.42 10.98 5.29
CA ALA A 107 -11.13 10.02 6.13
C ALA A 107 -10.32 8.74 6.32
N ASN A 108 -10.37 8.19 7.54
CA ASN A 108 -9.79 6.89 7.87
C ASN A 108 -10.92 6.01 8.42
N LEU A 109 -11.47 5.16 7.56
CA LEU A 109 -12.56 4.25 7.92
C LEU A 109 -11.99 2.92 8.39
N ARG A 110 -12.36 2.50 9.60
CA ARG A 110 -11.95 1.24 10.21
C ARG A 110 -13.18 0.45 10.68
N PRO A 111 -13.91 -0.17 9.75
CA PRO A 111 -15.09 -0.96 10.10
C PRO A 111 -14.66 -2.18 10.92
N ALA A 112 -15.42 -2.47 11.97
CA ALA A 112 -15.31 -3.68 12.76
C ALA A 112 -16.67 -4.39 12.73
N ILE A 113 -16.71 -5.59 12.17
CA ILE A 113 -17.94 -6.37 12.03
C ILE A 113 -17.82 -7.58 12.94
N LEU A 114 -18.80 -7.75 13.83
CA LEU A 114 -18.97 -8.98 14.60
C LEU A 114 -19.81 -9.94 13.76
N TYR A 115 -19.28 -11.13 13.52
CA TYR A 115 -20.02 -12.20 12.87
C TYR A 115 -20.71 -13.05 13.95
N ASP A 116 -21.99 -13.40 13.71
CA ASP A 116 -22.77 -14.25 14.61
C ASP A 116 -22.36 -15.71 14.44
N GLU A 117 -21.32 -16.14 15.16
CA GLU A 117 -21.00 -17.57 15.38
C GLU A 117 -20.32 -17.79 16.73
#